data_9224890f4514dd9c8265c6fa92c051f9
#
_entry.id   9224890f4514dd9c8265c6fa92c051f9
#
_cell.length_a   1.000
_cell.length_b   1.000
_cell.length_c   1.000
_cell.angle_alpha   90.00
_cell.angle_beta   90.00
_cell.angle_gamma   90.00
#
_symmetry.space_group_name_H-M   'P 1'
#
loop_
_entity.id
_entity.type
_entity.pdbx_description
1 polymer ?
#
loop_
_entity_poly.entity_id
_entity_poly.type
_entity_poly.pdbx_seq_one_letter_code
_entity_poly.pdbx_strand_id
1 'polypeptide(L)'
;LDTHALIFWSSKEWVSQNFLNFLDRQTAKGNVFVSSISFWETALLSKKKKIEINNIHEWKSGLLENTNIRIINPSASDMIDSTLLPDHHKDPFDRLLIVQASRHKAILVTKDTSILSYSVDTFWV
;
A
#
# COMPACT_ATOMS: atom_id res chain seq x y z
N LEU A 1 -0.43 2.94 2.71
CA LEU A 1 -0.16 2.93 1.26
C LEU A 1 -0.71 1.67 0.62
N ASP A 2 -1.32 1.78 -0.57
CA ASP A 2 -1.51 0.59 -1.38
C ASP A 2 -0.17 0.17 -2.02
N THR A 3 -0.15 -0.99 -2.66
CA THR A 3 1.11 -1.56 -3.17
C THR A 3 1.74 -0.68 -4.24
N HIS A 4 0.96 -0.15 -5.17
CA HIS A 4 1.50 0.71 -6.23
C HIS A 4 2.00 2.04 -5.67
N ALA A 5 1.31 2.63 -4.69
CA ALA A 5 1.78 3.84 -4.02
C ALA A 5 3.13 3.61 -3.35
N LEU A 6 3.30 2.46 -2.70
CA LEU A 6 4.57 2.08 -2.07
C LEU A 6 5.69 1.97 -3.12
N ILE A 7 5.42 1.29 -4.23
CA ILE A 7 6.40 1.10 -5.30
C ILE A 7 6.78 2.46 -5.91
N PHE A 8 5.78 3.28 -6.25
CA PHE A 8 6.02 4.59 -6.87
C PHE A 8 6.79 5.53 -5.94
N TRP A 9 6.44 5.54 -4.66
CA TRP A 9 7.17 6.36 -3.69
C TRP A 9 8.62 5.91 -3.54
N SER A 10 8.87 4.61 -3.47
CA SER A 10 10.23 4.07 -3.32
C SER A 10 11.11 4.32 -4.56
N SER A 11 10.52 4.25 -5.75
CA SER A 11 11.24 4.49 -7.01
C SER A 11 11.28 5.98 -7.40
N LYS A 12 10.44 6.81 -6.77
CA LYS A 12 10.23 8.24 -7.09
C LYS A 12 9.74 8.45 -8.52
N GLU A 13 9.09 7.46 -9.09
CA GLU A 13 8.53 7.49 -10.44
C GLU A 13 7.01 7.53 -10.38
N TRP A 14 6.40 8.16 -11.40
CA TRP A 14 4.94 8.21 -11.57
C TRP A 14 4.20 8.94 -10.46
N VAL A 15 4.91 9.78 -9.70
CA VAL A 15 4.35 10.59 -8.61
C VAL A 15 4.85 12.03 -8.71
N SER A 16 4.03 12.95 -8.20
CA SER A 16 4.39 14.38 -8.16
C SER A 16 5.39 14.66 -7.04
N GLN A 17 6.09 15.77 -7.14
CA GLN A 17 6.96 16.24 -6.05
C GLN A 17 6.16 16.52 -4.78
N ASN A 18 4.91 17.01 -4.92
CA ASN A 18 4.02 17.21 -3.78
C ASN A 18 3.70 15.91 -3.05
N PHE A 19 3.48 14.82 -3.80
CA PHE A 19 3.26 13.50 -3.23
C PHE A 19 4.49 13.03 -2.44
N LEU A 20 5.68 13.14 -3.03
CA LEU A 20 6.93 12.77 -2.36
C LEU A 20 7.13 13.57 -1.07
N ASN A 21 6.97 14.88 -1.14
CA ASN A 21 7.13 15.75 0.03
C ASN A 21 6.13 15.42 1.13
N PHE A 22 4.88 15.16 0.76
CA PHE A 22 3.84 14.78 1.72
C PHE A 22 4.19 13.47 2.42
N LEU A 23 4.52 12.42 1.67
CA LEU A 23 4.85 11.11 2.26
C LEU A 23 6.13 11.16 3.08
N ASP A 24 7.14 11.88 2.62
CA ASP A 24 8.38 12.01 3.37
C ASP A 24 8.14 12.66 4.74
N ARG A 25 7.30 13.69 4.79
CA ARG A 25 6.92 14.34 6.05
C ARG A 25 6.13 13.41 6.96
N GLN A 26 5.12 12.72 6.41
CA GLN A 26 4.29 11.81 7.20
C GLN A 26 5.08 10.60 7.69
N THR A 27 5.99 10.09 6.87
CA THR A 27 6.87 8.99 7.25
C THR A 27 7.79 9.38 8.40
N ALA A 28 8.37 10.58 8.34
CA ALA A 28 9.24 11.09 9.42
C ALA A 28 8.49 11.16 10.76
N LYS A 29 7.18 11.40 10.73
CA LYS A 29 6.31 11.42 11.92
C LYS A 29 5.85 10.04 12.38
N GLY A 30 6.18 8.99 11.63
CA GLY A 30 5.71 7.63 11.92
C GLY A 30 4.24 7.40 11.61
N ASN A 31 3.65 8.20 10.71
CA ASN A 31 2.23 8.15 10.37
C ASN A 31 1.91 7.31 9.13
N VAL A 32 2.90 6.68 8.51
CA VAL A 32 2.72 5.90 7.28
C VAL A 32 2.80 4.41 7.60
N PHE A 33 1.75 3.69 7.18
CA PHE A 33 1.64 2.24 7.37
C PHE A 33 1.60 1.55 6.02
N VAL A 34 2.17 0.35 5.98
CA VAL A 34 2.17 -0.54 4.83
C VAL A 34 1.75 -1.92 5.30
N SER A 35 0.83 -2.55 4.59
CA SER A 35 0.46 -3.94 4.88
C SER A 35 1.58 -4.88 4.46
N SER A 36 1.82 -5.91 5.26
CA SER A 36 2.78 -6.97 4.89
C SER A 36 2.44 -7.63 3.57
N ILE A 37 1.17 -7.67 3.17
CA ILE A 37 0.76 -8.26 1.88
C ILE A 37 1.28 -7.46 0.69
N SER A 38 1.59 -6.19 0.85
CA SER A 38 2.16 -5.38 -0.23
C SER A 38 3.54 -5.86 -0.63
N PHE A 39 4.29 -6.44 0.29
CA PHE A 39 5.58 -7.07 -0.04
C PHE A 39 5.38 -8.36 -0.83
N TRP A 40 4.34 -9.12 -0.52
CA TRP A 40 3.98 -10.30 -1.31
C TRP A 40 3.55 -9.90 -2.72
N GLU A 41 2.66 -8.94 -2.86
CA GLU A 41 2.22 -8.44 -4.18
C GLU A 41 3.41 -7.90 -4.99
N THR A 42 4.31 -7.13 -4.37
CA THR A 42 5.51 -6.61 -5.02
C THR A 42 6.39 -7.76 -5.52
N ALA A 43 6.58 -8.80 -4.73
CA ALA A 43 7.35 -9.98 -5.14
C ALA A 43 6.71 -10.70 -6.32
N LEU A 44 5.38 -10.82 -6.33
CA LEU A 44 4.65 -11.41 -7.46
C LEU A 44 4.77 -10.55 -8.73
N LEU A 45 4.68 -9.24 -8.61
CA LEU A 45 4.85 -8.31 -9.74
C LEU A 45 6.26 -8.40 -10.31
N SER A 46 7.28 -8.49 -9.47
CA SER A 46 8.66 -8.66 -9.89
C SER A 46 8.86 -10.01 -10.62
N LYS A 47 8.30 -11.09 -10.08
CA LYS A 47 8.36 -12.41 -10.71
C LYS A 47 7.71 -12.41 -12.09
N LYS A 48 6.63 -11.67 -12.27
CA LYS A 48 5.91 -11.52 -13.55
C LYS A 48 6.55 -10.48 -14.47
N LYS A 49 7.68 -9.91 -14.09
CA LYS A 49 8.39 -8.85 -14.82
C LYS A 49 7.55 -7.61 -15.09
N LYS A 50 6.61 -7.31 -14.20
CA LYS A 50 5.77 -6.10 -14.26
C LYS A 50 6.49 -4.88 -13.67
N ILE A 51 7.48 -5.11 -12.82
CA ILE A 51 8.32 -4.08 -12.20
C ILE A 51 9.77 -4.59 -12.18
N GLU A 52 10.73 -3.65 -12.06
CA GLU A 52 12.16 -3.96 -12.02
C GLU A 52 12.70 -3.78 -10.60
N ILE A 53 12.51 -4.79 -9.77
CA ILE A 53 13.16 -4.89 -8.46
C ILE A 53 13.87 -6.24 -8.41
N ASN A 54 15.21 -6.21 -8.45
CA ASN A 54 16.01 -7.44 -8.58
C ASN A 54 16.02 -8.29 -7.32
N ASN A 55 16.02 -7.65 -6.15
CA ASN A 55 16.04 -8.36 -4.87
C ASN A 55 15.03 -7.71 -3.92
N ILE A 56 13.90 -8.39 -3.74
CA ILE A 56 12.79 -7.89 -2.92
C ILE A 56 13.19 -7.80 -1.45
N HIS A 57 14.00 -8.73 -0.94
CA HIS A 57 14.45 -8.68 0.45
C HIS A 57 15.33 -7.45 0.72
N GLU A 58 16.25 -7.14 -0.19
CA GLU A 58 17.09 -5.95 -0.08
C GLU A 58 16.25 -4.67 -0.18
N TRP A 59 15.30 -4.64 -1.12
CA TRP A 59 14.39 -3.51 -1.29
C TRP A 59 13.58 -3.27 -0.01
N LYS A 60 13.02 -4.33 0.57
CA LYS A 60 12.28 -4.24 1.84
C LYS A 60 13.18 -3.72 2.96
N SER A 61 14.37 -4.30 3.11
CA SER A 61 15.32 -3.89 4.16
C SER A 61 15.71 -2.43 4.01
N GLY A 62 15.96 -1.98 2.78
CA GLY A 62 16.27 -0.57 2.50
C GLY A 62 15.15 0.37 2.89
N LEU A 63 13.89 0.01 2.59
CA LEU A 63 12.74 0.80 3.01
C LEU A 63 12.65 0.91 4.52
N LEU A 64 12.80 -0.21 5.24
CA LEU A 64 12.68 -0.23 6.70
C LEU A 64 13.83 0.48 7.39
N GLU A 65 15.03 0.45 6.82
CA GLU A 65 16.22 1.12 7.36
C GLU A 65 16.23 2.63 7.10
N ASN A 66 15.73 3.04 5.93
CA ASN A 66 15.85 4.43 5.47
C ASN A 66 14.58 5.26 5.71
N THR A 67 13.50 4.64 6.18
CA THR A 67 12.24 5.33 6.46
C THR A 67 11.64 4.86 7.78
N ASN A 68 10.68 5.61 8.30
CA ASN A 68 9.94 5.23 9.50
C ASN A 68 8.58 4.60 9.18
N ILE A 69 8.43 3.95 8.03
CA ILE A 69 7.18 3.23 7.72
C ILE A 69 6.97 2.11 8.74
N ARG A 70 5.72 1.86 9.03
CA ARG A 70 5.31 0.79 9.94
C ARG A 70 4.58 -0.29 9.15
N ILE A 71 4.94 -1.55 9.40
CA ILE A 71 4.27 -2.69 8.77
C ILE A 71 3.11 -3.11 9.66
N ILE A 72 1.94 -3.29 9.05
CA ILE A 72 0.77 -3.91 9.69
C ILE A 72 0.49 -5.24 9.00
N ASN A 73 0.18 -6.24 9.81
CA ASN A 73 -0.13 -7.58 9.32
C ASN A 73 -1.64 -7.80 9.31
N PRO A 74 -2.23 -8.25 8.20
CA PRO A 74 -3.66 -8.55 8.19
C PRO A 74 -3.95 -9.76 9.10
N SER A 75 -5.06 -9.65 9.84
CA SER A 75 -5.53 -10.75 10.68
C SER A 75 -6.37 -11.73 9.87
N ALA A 76 -6.68 -12.89 10.46
CA ALA A 76 -7.64 -13.82 9.87
C ALA A 76 -9.00 -13.15 9.65
N SER A 77 -9.46 -12.34 10.60
CA SER A 77 -10.72 -11.59 10.45
C SER A 77 -10.66 -10.59 9.30
N ASP A 78 -9.54 -9.90 9.11
CA ASP A 78 -9.34 -9.00 7.96
C ASP A 78 -9.50 -9.77 6.64
N MET A 79 -8.90 -10.95 6.55
CA MET A 79 -8.97 -11.78 5.34
C MET A 79 -10.39 -12.23 5.06
N ILE A 80 -11.12 -12.68 6.09
CA ILE A 80 -12.53 -13.08 5.95
C ILE A 80 -13.37 -11.88 5.52
N ASP A 81 -13.23 -10.76 6.20
CA ASP A 81 -14.03 -9.56 5.93
C ASP A 81 -13.78 -9.00 4.53
N SER A 82 -12.58 -9.19 3.98
CA SER A 82 -12.28 -8.77 2.61
C SER A 82 -13.15 -9.48 1.57
N THR A 83 -13.55 -10.72 1.85
CA THR A 83 -14.44 -11.47 0.95
C THR A 83 -15.89 -10.98 0.99
N LEU A 84 -16.27 -10.28 2.06
CA LEU A 84 -17.64 -9.79 2.29
C LEU A 84 -17.87 -8.37 1.77
N LEU A 85 -16.83 -7.70 1.27
CA LEU A 85 -16.96 -6.38 0.66
C LEU A 85 -17.83 -6.44 -0.61
N PRO A 86 -18.53 -5.35 -0.97
CA PRO A 86 -19.20 -5.25 -2.26
C PRO A 86 -18.23 -5.52 -3.42
N ASP A 87 -18.75 -6.04 -4.55
CA ASP A 87 -17.94 -6.46 -5.68
C ASP A 87 -17.60 -5.32 -6.65
N HIS A 88 -17.20 -4.15 -6.13
CA HIS A 88 -16.75 -3.01 -6.94
C HIS A 88 -15.33 -3.20 -7.46
N HIS A 89 -14.52 -4.00 -6.79
CA HIS A 89 -13.15 -4.31 -7.13
C HIS A 89 -12.90 -5.80 -6.91
N LYS A 90 -12.20 -6.43 -7.85
CA LYS A 90 -11.97 -7.89 -7.81
C LYS A 90 -10.59 -8.27 -7.28
N ASP A 91 -9.65 -7.32 -7.21
CA ASP A 91 -8.29 -7.60 -6.76
C ASP A 91 -8.28 -7.92 -5.25
N PRO A 92 -7.92 -9.16 -4.86
CA PRO A 92 -7.94 -9.56 -3.46
C PRO A 92 -6.95 -8.76 -2.59
N PHE A 93 -5.83 -8.30 -3.14
CA PHE A 93 -4.88 -7.47 -2.39
C PHE A 93 -5.51 -6.13 -2.02
N ASP A 94 -6.13 -5.45 -2.98
CA ASP A 94 -6.77 -4.15 -2.74
C ASP A 94 -7.95 -4.28 -1.79
N ARG A 95 -8.74 -5.34 -1.92
CA ARG A 95 -9.87 -5.60 -1.02
C ARG A 95 -9.39 -5.74 0.44
N LEU A 96 -8.29 -6.45 0.65
CA LEU A 96 -7.70 -6.61 1.98
C LEU A 96 -7.16 -5.29 2.53
N LEU A 97 -6.53 -4.47 1.69
CA LEU A 97 -6.05 -3.14 2.08
C LEU A 97 -7.20 -2.22 2.49
N ILE A 98 -8.34 -2.30 1.79
CA ILE A 98 -9.55 -1.53 2.14
C ILE A 98 -10.02 -1.91 3.54
N VAL A 99 -10.09 -3.21 3.86
CA VAL A 99 -10.48 -3.68 5.19
C VAL A 99 -9.53 -3.19 6.27
N GLN A 100 -8.22 -3.29 6.02
CA GLN A 100 -7.23 -2.82 6.99
C GLN A 100 -7.33 -1.31 7.24
N ALA A 101 -7.45 -0.52 6.17
CA ALA A 101 -7.59 0.93 6.29
C ALA A 101 -8.86 1.30 7.08
N SER A 102 -9.98 0.65 6.79
CA SER A 102 -11.23 0.87 7.52
C SER A 102 -11.11 0.51 9.00
N ARG A 103 -10.51 -0.63 9.31
CA ARG A 103 -10.37 -1.12 10.68
C ARG A 103 -9.47 -0.21 11.52
N HIS A 104 -8.42 0.31 10.92
CA HIS A 104 -7.49 1.23 11.58
C HIS A 104 -7.93 2.69 11.51
N LYS A 105 -9.07 2.99 10.89
CA LYS A 105 -9.56 4.36 10.65
C LYS A 105 -8.49 5.21 9.96
N ALA A 106 -7.78 4.60 9.02
CA ALA A 106 -6.69 5.22 8.27
C ALA A 106 -7.18 5.67 6.89
N ILE A 107 -6.45 6.62 6.32
CA ILE A 107 -6.64 7.05 4.94
C ILE A 107 -5.83 6.12 4.05
N LEU A 108 -6.47 5.54 3.03
CA LEU A 108 -5.78 4.70 2.05
C LEU A 108 -5.17 5.58 0.96
N VAL A 109 -3.85 5.56 0.86
CA VAL A 109 -3.14 6.28 -0.19
C VAL A 109 -3.13 5.41 -1.44
N THR A 110 -3.92 5.81 -2.42
CA THR A 110 -4.13 5.05 -3.66
C THR A 110 -4.48 5.96 -4.82
N LYS A 111 -4.03 5.59 -6.01
CA LYS A 111 -4.40 6.21 -7.28
C LYS A 111 -5.61 5.53 -7.92
N ASP A 112 -6.02 4.39 -7.40
CA ASP A 112 -7.09 3.56 -7.98
C ASP A 112 -8.46 4.16 -7.67
N THR A 113 -9.15 4.65 -8.71
CA THR A 113 -10.47 5.26 -8.58
C THR A 113 -11.58 4.26 -8.27
N SER A 114 -11.39 2.97 -8.54
CA SER A 114 -12.38 1.94 -8.23
C SER A 114 -12.56 1.75 -6.71
N ILE A 115 -11.56 2.12 -5.92
CA ILE A 115 -11.61 2.06 -4.46
C ILE A 115 -12.55 3.12 -3.87
N LEU A 116 -12.81 4.22 -4.61
CA LEU A 116 -13.72 5.29 -4.17
C LEU A 116 -15.16 4.81 -3.92
N SER A 117 -15.55 3.68 -4.50
CA SER A 117 -16.87 3.08 -4.29
C SER A 117 -17.04 2.45 -2.91
N TYR A 118 -15.99 2.30 -2.14
CA TYR A 118 -16.00 1.71 -0.80
C TYR A 118 -16.01 2.80 0.29
N SER A 119 -16.50 2.42 1.48
CA SER A 119 -16.54 3.31 2.64
C SER A 119 -15.15 3.43 3.29
N VAL A 120 -14.19 4.00 2.58
CA VAL A 120 -12.84 4.26 3.05
C VAL A 120 -12.37 5.60 2.51
N ASP A 121 -11.70 6.36 3.36
CA ASP A 121 -11.10 7.62 2.92
C ASP A 121 -9.85 7.35 2.10
N THR A 122 -9.70 8.06 0.99
CA THR A 122 -8.56 7.90 0.08
C THR A 122 -7.83 9.23 -0.12
N PHE A 123 -6.59 9.12 -0.53
CA PHE A 123 -5.74 10.29 -0.83
C PHE A 123 -4.82 9.97 -2.01
N TRP A 124 -4.69 10.97 -2.88
CA TRP A 124 -3.66 11.01 -3.93
C TRP A 124 -3.45 12.45 -4.38
N VAL A 125 -2.18 12.82 -4.63
CA VAL A 125 -1.85 14.19 -5.08
C VAL A 125 -0.72 14.23 -6.11
#